data_3156ed2dfc03792d25cf87ea9f3e677b
#
_entry.id   3156ed2dfc03792d25cf87ea9f3e677b
#
_cell.length_a   1.000
_cell.length_b   1.000
_cell.length_c   1.000
_cell.angle_alpha   90.00
_cell.angle_beta   90.00
_cell.angle_gamma   90.00
#
_symmetry.space_group_name_H-M   'P 1'
#
loop_
_entity.id
_entity.type
_entity.pdbx_description
1 polymer ?
#
loop_
_entity_poly.entity_id
_entity_poly.type
_entity_poly.pdbx_seq_one_letter_code
_entity_poly.pdbx_strand_id
1 'polypeptide(L)'
;DAPTTLGYPIEMYYRIFAAEFLPKSIDRILYLDPDLVVLKPLDRLYNIDMENYFFAAASHVGKVLNDINDFRLKGDDYSIYINSGIMMMNLELLRKEQDRKQVFEYIENNKERLILPDQDVISAIYGSKILKINPFLYNMSDRLLLHPSFENGLLEKDAQLSRRARRFDDVALRMRPFS
;
A
#
# COMPACT_ATOMS: atom_id res chain seq x y z
N ASP A 1 -13.29 7.75 -19.51
CA ASP A 1 -13.54 6.38 -19.06
C ASP A 1 -12.18 5.73 -18.78
N ALA A 2 -11.87 5.45 -17.50
CA ALA A 2 -10.66 4.73 -17.18
C ALA A 2 -10.75 3.27 -17.65
N PRO A 3 -9.67 2.69 -18.20
CA PRO A 3 -9.69 1.33 -18.70
C PRO A 3 -9.88 0.34 -17.55
N THR A 4 -10.80 -0.60 -17.74
CA THR A 4 -10.95 -1.77 -16.86
C THR A 4 -9.98 -2.84 -17.32
N THR A 5 -9.03 -3.25 -16.47
CA THR A 5 -8.06 -4.30 -16.76
C THR A 5 -8.40 -5.56 -15.96
N LEU A 6 -8.31 -6.74 -16.60
CA LEU A 6 -8.46 -8.05 -15.96
C LEU A 6 -9.74 -8.24 -15.10
N GLY A 7 -10.85 -7.52 -15.45
CA GLY A 7 -12.11 -7.65 -14.72
C GLY A 7 -12.21 -6.82 -13.43
N TYR A 8 -11.22 -5.98 -13.12
CA TYR A 8 -11.33 -5.06 -12.01
C TYR A 8 -12.22 -3.86 -12.36
N PRO A 9 -13.13 -3.47 -11.46
CA PRO A 9 -14.04 -2.36 -11.70
C PRO A 9 -13.32 -1.01 -11.63
N ILE A 10 -13.84 0.00 -12.33
CA ILE A 10 -13.30 1.36 -12.36
C ILE A 10 -13.23 2.00 -10.97
N GLU A 11 -14.08 1.55 -10.06
CA GLU A 11 -14.16 2.03 -8.68
C GLU A 11 -12.85 1.85 -7.90
N MET A 12 -11.99 0.91 -8.31
CA MET A 12 -10.67 0.75 -7.69
C MET A 12 -9.82 2.01 -7.76
N TYR A 13 -9.97 2.79 -8.83
CA TYR A 13 -9.23 4.04 -8.98
C TYR A 13 -9.76 5.17 -8.09
N TYR A 14 -10.99 5.07 -7.54
CA TYR A 14 -11.57 6.14 -6.72
C TYR A 14 -10.75 6.44 -5.47
N ARG A 15 -10.08 5.41 -4.91
CA ARG A 15 -9.20 5.64 -3.75
C ARG A 15 -8.01 6.55 -4.06
N ILE A 16 -7.52 6.57 -5.31
CA ILE A 16 -6.43 7.45 -5.73
C ILE A 16 -6.87 8.92 -5.66
N PHE A 17 -8.15 9.18 -5.95
CA PHE A 17 -8.74 10.51 -5.98
C PHE A 17 -9.58 10.82 -4.73
N ALA A 18 -9.40 10.08 -3.64
CA ALA A 18 -10.19 10.27 -2.41
C ALA A 18 -10.18 11.73 -1.92
N ALA A 19 -9.06 12.44 -2.09
CA ALA A 19 -8.91 13.83 -1.71
C ALA A 19 -9.86 14.80 -2.45
N GLU A 20 -10.31 14.45 -3.66
CA GLU A 20 -11.23 15.28 -4.45
C GLU A 20 -12.68 15.14 -3.96
N PHE A 21 -13.08 13.96 -3.49
CA PHE A 21 -14.46 13.63 -3.16
C PHE A 21 -14.81 13.82 -1.68
N LEU A 22 -13.80 13.75 -0.81
CA LEU A 22 -14.01 13.87 0.63
C LEU A 22 -14.10 15.34 1.07
N PRO A 23 -14.87 15.62 2.14
CA PRO A 23 -15.00 16.98 2.68
C PRO A 23 -13.64 17.63 2.98
N LYS A 24 -13.52 18.92 2.70
CA LYS A 24 -12.27 19.68 2.93
C LYS A 24 -11.88 19.79 4.41
N SER A 25 -12.81 19.53 5.31
CA SER A 25 -12.57 19.50 6.75
C SER A 25 -11.83 18.22 7.23
N ILE A 26 -11.65 17.24 6.34
CA ILE A 26 -10.91 16.02 6.64
C ILE A 26 -9.53 16.12 6.01
N ASP A 27 -8.49 16.20 6.84
CA ASP A 27 -7.11 16.38 6.41
C ASP A 27 -6.41 15.07 6.09
N ARG A 28 -6.84 13.97 6.71
CA ARG A 28 -6.28 12.62 6.54
C ARG A 28 -7.33 11.53 6.71
N ILE A 29 -7.11 10.41 6.08
CA ILE A 29 -7.90 9.19 6.28
C ILE A 29 -7.00 7.97 6.41
N LEU A 30 -7.49 6.97 7.12
CA LEU A 30 -6.96 5.61 7.07
C LEU A 30 -7.91 4.78 6.21
N TYR A 31 -7.43 4.38 5.03
CA TYR A 31 -8.11 3.46 4.15
C TYR A 31 -7.83 2.02 4.59
N LEU A 32 -8.86 1.21 4.65
CA LEU A 32 -8.79 -0.22 5.00
C LEU A 32 -9.65 -1.03 4.03
N ASP A 33 -9.09 -2.06 3.41
CA ASP A 33 -9.86 -3.02 2.62
C ASP A 33 -10.82 -3.81 3.52
N PRO A 34 -11.97 -4.27 3.00
CA PRO A 34 -13.01 -4.94 3.80
C PRO A 34 -12.64 -6.36 4.25
N ASP A 35 -11.58 -6.94 3.70
CA ASP A 35 -11.08 -8.29 4.03
C ASP A 35 -10.00 -8.30 5.13
N LEU A 36 -9.92 -7.22 5.90
CA LEU A 36 -9.00 -7.08 7.02
C LEU A 36 -9.63 -7.46 8.36
N VAL A 37 -8.78 -7.87 9.30
CA VAL A 37 -9.12 -8.03 10.71
C VAL A 37 -8.26 -7.08 11.54
N VAL A 38 -8.90 -6.16 12.25
CA VAL A 38 -8.25 -5.24 13.18
C VAL A 38 -8.07 -5.95 14.51
N LEU A 39 -6.84 -6.16 14.93
CA LEU A 39 -6.49 -6.88 16.15
C LEU A 39 -6.15 -5.97 17.33
N LYS A 40 -5.76 -4.71 17.03
CA LYS A 40 -5.36 -3.70 18.03
C LYS A 40 -5.78 -2.30 17.63
N PRO A 41 -5.81 -1.34 18.56
CA PRO A 41 -6.06 0.07 18.25
C PRO A 41 -5.10 0.59 17.17
N LEU A 42 -5.63 1.40 16.24
CA LEU A 42 -4.89 1.94 15.09
C LEU A 42 -4.42 3.38 15.30
N ASP A 43 -4.54 3.91 16.52
CA ASP A 43 -4.19 5.30 16.84
C ASP A 43 -2.78 5.67 16.43
N ARG A 44 -1.82 4.75 16.63
CA ARG A 44 -0.42 4.97 16.24
C ARG A 44 -0.26 5.09 14.73
N LEU A 45 -1.02 4.30 13.97
CA LEU A 45 -1.01 4.38 12.51
C LEU A 45 -1.70 5.65 12.04
N TYR A 46 -2.87 5.96 12.61
CA TYR A 46 -3.64 7.14 12.24
C TYR A 46 -2.89 8.45 12.52
N ASN A 47 -2.14 8.50 13.62
CA ASN A 47 -1.38 9.68 14.03
C ASN A 47 0.08 9.68 13.55
N ILE A 48 0.43 8.80 12.59
CA ILE A 48 1.77 8.81 12.02
C ILE A 48 2.07 10.17 11.38
N ASP A 49 3.27 10.67 11.60
CA ASP A 49 3.70 11.91 10.94
C ASP A 49 3.96 11.64 9.46
N MET A 50 3.18 12.27 8.61
CA MET A 50 3.26 12.11 7.15
C MET A 50 4.02 13.24 6.46
N GLU A 51 4.29 14.36 7.16
CA GLU A 51 5.01 15.53 6.60
C GLU A 51 4.75 15.77 5.11
N ASN A 52 5.72 15.41 4.27
CA ASN A 52 5.70 15.58 2.82
C ASN A 52 5.29 14.32 2.05
N TYR A 53 4.75 13.31 2.73
CA TYR A 53 4.30 12.08 2.10
C TYR A 53 2.81 12.12 1.79
N PHE A 54 2.43 11.65 0.60
CA PHE A 54 1.03 11.53 0.19
C PHE A 54 0.36 10.33 0.84
N PHE A 55 1.11 9.23 0.95
CA PHE A 55 0.63 7.96 1.49
C PHE A 55 1.60 7.42 2.53
N ALA A 56 1.06 6.67 3.50
CA ALA A 56 1.86 5.76 4.30
C ALA A 56 1.29 4.35 4.13
N ALA A 57 2.10 3.44 3.62
CA ALA A 57 1.68 2.08 3.30
C ALA A 57 2.81 1.07 3.53
N ALA A 58 2.42 -0.19 3.73
CA ALA A 58 3.37 -1.29 3.83
C ALA A 58 3.80 -1.75 2.43
N SER A 59 5.08 -2.08 2.26
CA SER A 59 5.53 -2.77 1.07
C SER A 59 5.15 -4.26 1.13
N HIS A 60 5.03 -4.90 -0.04
CA HIS A 60 4.88 -6.34 -0.09
C HIS A 60 6.11 -7.03 0.51
N VAL A 61 5.86 -8.00 1.40
CA VAL A 61 6.91 -8.84 1.98
C VAL A 61 7.12 -10.04 1.04
N GLY A 62 7.91 -9.86 -0.02
CA GLY A 62 8.22 -10.96 -0.92
C GLY A 62 9.13 -10.51 -2.06
N LYS A 63 10.36 -11.05 -2.08
CA LYS A 63 11.36 -10.74 -3.11
C LYS A 63 10.85 -11.05 -4.52
N VAL A 64 10.11 -12.15 -4.68
CA VAL A 64 9.60 -12.60 -5.99
C VAL A 64 8.61 -11.62 -6.60
N LEU A 65 7.72 -11.02 -5.77
CA LEU A 65 6.76 -10.02 -6.25
C LEU A 65 7.46 -8.70 -6.61
N ASN A 66 8.48 -8.31 -5.86
CA ASN A 66 9.27 -7.13 -6.17
C ASN A 66 10.04 -7.34 -7.49
N ASP A 67 10.71 -8.49 -7.66
CA ASP A 67 11.48 -8.80 -8.88
C ASP A 67 10.56 -8.86 -10.13
N ILE A 68 9.33 -9.39 -10.00
CA ILE A 68 8.33 -9.42 -11.09
C ILE A 68 7.84 -7.99 -11.41
N ASN A 69 7.60 -7.18 -10.40
CA ASN A 69 7.13 -5.81 -10.57
C ASN A 69 8.23 -4.92 -11.17
N ASP A 70 9.48 -5.06 -10.72
CA ASP A 70 10.64 -4.37 -11.28
C ASP A 70 10.83 -4.69 -12.77
N PHE A 71 10.59 -5.95 -13.17
CA PHE A 71 10.64 -6.36 -14.58
C PHE A 71 9.46 -5.81 -15.40
N ARG A 72 8.25 -5.80 -14.84
CA ARG A 72 7.02 -5.44 -15.53
C ARG A 72 6.88 -3.93 -15.72
N LEU A 73 7.30 -3.17 -14.73
CA LEU A 73 7.16 -1.73 -14.67
C LEU A 73 8.46 -1.00 -15.09
N LYS A 74 9.28 -1.64 -15.93
CA LYS A 74 10.59 -1.17 -16.40
C LYS A 74 10.60 0.30 -16.79
N GLY A 75 11.48 1.06 -16.15
CA GLY A 75 11.84 2.43 -16.55
C GLY A 75 11.55 3.50 -15.52
N ASP A 76 10.77 3.20 -14.50
CA ASP A 76 10.47 4.16 -13.45
C ASP A 76 11.25 3.78 -12.18
N ASP A 77 11.69 4.76 -11.43
CA ASP A 77 12.47 4.58 -10.19
C ASP A 77 11.56 4.10 -9.06
N TYR A 78 11.11 2.82 -9.16
CA TYR A 78 10.25 2.19 -8.15
C TYR A 78 11.03 1.92 -6.88
N SER A 79 11.19 2.95 -6.09
CA SER A 79 11.77 2.80 -4.76
C SER A 79 10.90 1.94 -3.84
N ILE A 80 9.58 1.82 -4.14
CA ILE A 80 8.61 1.15 -3.27
C ILE A 80 7.43 0.60 -4.07
N TYR A 81 7.18 -0.72 -3.97
CA TYR A 81 5.92 -1.33 -4.36
C TYR A 81 5.08 -1.63 -3.12
N ILE A 82 3.94 -0.97 -2.99
CA ILE A 82 3.10 -1.04 -1.80
C ILE A 82 1.98 -2.07 -1.91
N ASN A 83 1.41 -2.43 -0.77
CA ASN A 83 0.09 -3.02 -0.68
C ASN A 83 -0.93 -1.92 -0.39
N SER A 84 -1.92 -1.74 -1.27
CA SER A 84 -2.91 -0.66 -1.19
C SER A 84 -4.07 -0.95 -0.22
N GLY A 85 -4.15 -2.16 0.33
CA GLY A 85 -5.24 -2.56 1.24
C GLY A 85 -5.24 -1.85 2.59
N ILE A 86 -4.10 -1.26 2.97
CA ILE A 86 -3.95 -0.46 4.19
C ILE A 86 -3.12 0.76 3.86
N MET A 87 -3.76 1.94 3.86
CA MET A 87 -3.07 3.19 3.54
C MET A 87 -3.55 4.35 4.42
N MET A 88 -2.61 5.04 5.04
CA MET A 88 -2.85 6.42 5.47
C MET A 88 -2.73 7.34 4.26
N MET A 89 -3.63 8.29 4.14
CA MET A 89 -3.63 9.30 3.06
C MET A 89 -3.60 10.70 3.65
N ASN A 90 -2.66 11.52 3.20
CA ASN A 90 -2.60 12.94 3.49
C ASN A 90 -3.44 13.70 2.47
N LEU A 91 -4.73 13.90 2.79
CA LEU A 91 -5.67 14.52 1.87
C LEU A 91 -5.36 16.00 1.63
N GLU A 92 -4.80 16.68 2.63
CA GLU A 92 -4.41 18.10 2.47
C GLU A 92 -3.32 18.23 1.40
N LEU A 93 -2.27 17.40 1.49
CA LEU A 93 -1.16 17.44 0.54
C LEU A 93 -1.60 16.95 -0.85
N LEU A 94 -2.41 15.89 -0.92
CA LEU A 94 -2.98 15.40 -2.18
C LEU A 94 -3.80 16.48 -2.89
N ARG A 95 -4.63 17.27 -2.17
CA ARG A 95 -5.40 18.37 -2.77
C ARG A 95 -4.53 19.47 -3.35
N LYS A 96 -3.33 19.66 -2.79
CA LYS A 96 -2.39 20.71 -3.22
C LYS A 96 -1.54 20.29 -4.41
N GLU A 97 -1.09 19.06 -4.42
CA GLU A 97 0.02 18.63 -5.29
C GLU A 97 -0.32 17.47 -6.23
N GLN A 98 -1.48 16.79 -6.07
CA GLN A 98 -1.84 15.68 -6.95
C GLN A 98 -2.15 16.19 -8.37
N ASP A 99 -1.40 15.70 -9.35
CA ASP A 99 -1.69 15.96 -10.75
C ASP A 99 -2.59 14.85 -11.32
N ARG A 100 -3.88 15.17 -11.42
CA ARG A 100 -4.89 14.26 -12.00
C ARG A 100 -4.55 13.84 -13.43
N LYS A 101 -4.01 14.78 -14.24
CA LYS A 101 -3.69 14.50 -15.63
C LYS A 101 -2.58 13.47 -15.73
N GLN A 102 -1.53 13.61 -14.91
CA GLN A 102 -0.44 12.64 -14.83
C GLN A 102 -0.97 11.23 -14.50
N VAL A 103 -1.90 11.12 -13.53
CA VAL A 103 -2.49 9.83 -13.15
C VAL A 103 -3.23 9.19 -14.33
N PHE A 104 -4.09 9.95 -15.02
CA PHE A 104 -4.82 9.42 -16.17
C PHE A 104 -3.94 9.06 -17.35
N GLU A 105 -2.93 9.87 -17.65
CA GLU A 105 -1.94 9.58 -18.70
C GLU A 105 -1.16 8.31 -18.38
N TYR A 106 -0.76 8.12 -17.11
CA TYR A 106 -0.08 6.90 -16.71
C TYR A 106 -0.97 5.66 -16.88
N ILE A 107 -2.23 5.72 -16.41
CA ILE A 107 -3.19 4.62 -16.56
C ILE A 107 -3.38 4.26 -18.04
N GLU A 108 -3.62 5.26 -18.89
CA GLU A 108 -3.88 5.02 -20.31
C GLU A 108 -2.68 4.41 -21.03
N ASN A 109 -1.47 4.91 -20.75
CA ASN A 109 -0.25 4.42 -21.36
C ASN A 109 0.19 3.03 -20.88
N ASN A 110 -0.29 2.58 -19.72
CA ASN A 110 0.13 1.34 -19.10
C ASN A 110 -1.00 0.32 -18.89
N LYS A 111 -2.21 0.58 -19.38
CA LYS A 111 -3.41 -0.24 -19.13
C LYS A 111 -3.22 -1.74 -19.35
N GLU A 112 -2.40 -2.14 -20.32
CA GLU A 112 -2.15 -3.56 -20.63
C GLU A 112 -1.16 -4.22 -19.64
N ARG A 113 -0.46 -3.43 -18.83
CA ARG A 113 0.54 -3.88 -17.88
C ARG A 113 0.05 -3.87 -16.44
N LEU A 114 -1.04 -3.14 -16.15
CA LEU A 114 -1.58 -3.03 -14.81
C LEU A 114 -2.21 -4.36 -14.38
N ILE A 115 -1.75 -4.94 -13.29
CA ILE A 115 -2.27 -6.19 -12.70
C ILE A 115 -3.10 -5.86 -11.45
N LEU A 116 -2.59 -5.01 -10.57
CA LEU A 116 -3.29 -4.45 -9.42
C LEU A 116 -3.39 -2.94 -9.65
N PRO A 117 -4.40 -2.49 -10.41
CA PRO A 117 -4.36 -1.19 -11.09
C PRO A 117 -4.11 0.01 -10.19
N ASP A 118 -4.81 0.11 -9.05
CA ASP A 118 -4.63 1.21 -8.10
C ASP A 118 -3.26 1.15 -7.40
N GLN A 119 -2.85 -0.04 -7.00
CA GLN A 119 -1.57 -0.30 -6.34
C GLN A 119 -0.39 -0.02 -7.28
N ASP A 120 -0.49 -0.47 -8.54
CA ASP A 120 0.49 -0.23 -9.59
C ASP A 120 0.65 1.29 -9.83
N VAL A 121 -0.47 1.99 -9.99
CA VAL A 121 -0.50 3.44 -10.26
C VAL A 121 0.07 4.24 -9.08
N ILE A 122 -0.37 3.94 -7.84
CA ILE A 122 0.12 4.64 -6.65
C ILE A 122 1.63 4.42 -6.48
N SER A 123 2.09 3.18 -6.63
CA SER A 123 3.51 2.84 -6.51
C SER A 123 4.36 3.54 -7.56
N ALA A 124 3.87 3.58 -8.81
CA ALA A 124 4.57 4.16 -9.93
C ALA A 124 4.71 5.68 -9.85
N ILE A 125 3.60 6.36 -9.59
CA ILE A 125 3.57 7.83 -9.64
C ILE A 125 4.09 8.44 -8.35
N TYR A 126 3.78 7.81 -7.21
CA TYR A 126 4.03 8.41 -5.89
C TYR A 126 5.08 7.68 -5.06
N GLY A 127 5.86 6.76 -5.63
CA GLY A 127 6.82 5.94 -4.88
C GLY A 127 7.74 6.74 -3.95
N SER A 128 8.28 7.88 -4.41
CA SER A 128 9.12 8.78 -3.60
C SER A 128 8.33 9.56 -2.53
N LYS A 129 7.01 9.61 -2.64
CA LYS A 129 6.08 10.30 -1.72
C LYS A 129 5.31 9.31 -0.84
N ILE A 130 5.81 8.09 -0.69
CA ILE A 130 5.21 7.05 0.17
C ILE A 130 6.10 6.82 1.39
N LEU A 131 5.54 7.03 2.58
CA LEU A 131 6.15 6.66 3.84
C LEU A 131 5.98 5.15 4.08
N LYS A 132 7.09 4.42 4.20
CA LYS A 132 7.04 2.98 4.51
C LYS A 132 6.62 2.74 5.95
N ILE A 133 5.54 1.98 6.14
CA ILE A 133 5.15 1.47 7.45
C ILE A 133 5.56 0.00 7.61
N ASN A 134 5.64 -0.45 8.86
CA ASN A 134 6.06 -1.82 9.16
C ASN A 134 5.00 -2.85 8.71
N PRO A 135 5.27 -3.71 7.71
CA PRO A 135 4.30 -4.68 7.19
C PRO A 135 3.93 -5.75 8.22
N PHE A 136 4.81 -6.08 9.15
CA PHE A 136 4.52 -7.07 10.20
C PHE A 136 3.56 -6.55 11.27
N LEU A 137 3.44 -5.22 11.43
CA LEU A 137 2.49 -4.61 12.35
C LEU A 137 1.16 -4.29 11.68
N TYR A 138 1.21 -3.80 10.45
CA TYR A 138 0.06 -3.16 9.80
C TYR A 138 -0.44 -3.85 8.54
N ASN A 139 0.24 -4.91 8.07
CA ASN A 139 -0.18 -5.63 6.86
C ASN A 139 0.27 -7.09 6.87
N MET A 140 0.05 -7.78 7.97
CA MET A 140 0.41 -9.18 8.11
C MET A 140 -0.51 -10.06 7.28
N SER A 141 0.02 -10.75 6.26
CA SER A 141 -0.74 -11.75 5.51
C SER A 141 -0.68 -13.12 6.20
N ASP A 142 -1.72 -13.93 5.98
CA ASP A 142 -1.79 -15.33 6.42
C ASP A 142 -0.64 -16.19 5.86
N ARG A 143 -0.22 -15.91 4.62
CA ARG A 143 0.90 -16.61 3.98
C ARG A 143 2.22 -16.43 4.74
N LEU A 144 2.43 -15.28 5.36
CA LEU A 144 3.58 -15.05 6.22
C LEU A 144 3.49 -15.84 7.52
N LEU A 145 2.29 -15.97 8.08
CA LEU A 145 2.06 -16.73 9.30
C LEU A 145 2.29 -18.24 9.12
N LEU A 146 2.00 -18.77 7.93
CA LEU A 146 2.15 -20.18 7.59
C LEU A 146 3.56 -20.51 7.06
N HIS A 147 4.45 -19.54 6.90
CA HIS A 147 5.78 -19.78 6.38
C HIS A 147 6.69 -20.33 7.48
N PRO A 148 7.40 -21.49 7.25
CA PRO A 148 8.27 -22.11 8.24
C PRO A 148 9.35 -21.19 8.83
N SER A 149 9.79 -20.18 8.06
CA SER A 149 10.77 -19.18 8.52
C SER A 149 10.20 -18.23 9.57
N PHE A 150 8.88 -18.15 9.73
CA PHE A 150 8.25 -17.34 10.75
C PHE A 150 8.36 -17.99 12.14
N GLU A 151 8.22 -19.32 12.21
CA GLU A 151 8.40 -20.09 13.44
C GLU A 151 9.85 -20.05 13.94
N ASN A 152 10.81 -19.94 13.02
CA ASN A 152 12.26 -19.91 13.34
C ASN A 152 12.82 -18.47 13.50
N GLY A 153 11.99 -17.43 13.40
CA GLY A 153 12.41 -16.04 13.62
C GLY A 153 13.37 -15.47 12.58
N LEU A 154 13.49 -16.09 11.39
CA LEU A 154 14.54 -15.82 10.44
C LEU A 154 14.02 -15.38 9.06
N LEU A 155 13.75 -14.10 8.92
CA LEU A 155 14.04 -13.39 7.68
C LEU A 155 15.28 -12.54 7.94
N GLU A 156 16.45 -13.08 7.64
CA GLU A 156 17.76 -12.52 8.06
C GLU A 156 18.10 -11.12 7.51
N LYS A 157 17.43 -10.65 6.47
CA LYS A 157 17.67 -9.30 5.90
C LYS A 157 16.83 -8.20 6.55
N ASP A 158 15.71 -8.54 7.17
CA ASP A 158 14.86 -7.61 7.94
C ASP A 158 14.99 -7.81 9.46
N ALA A 159 16.08 -8.42 9.91
CA ALA A 159 16.32 -8.81 11.30
C ALA A 159 16.26 -7.64 12.30
N GLN A 160 16.48 -6.40 11.87
CA GLN A 160 16.31 -5.24 12.75
C GLN A 160 14.84 -4.85 12.93
N LEU A 161 14.00 -5.02 11.90
CA LEU A 161 12.54 -4.77 11.96
C LEU A 161 11.83 -5.94 12.65
N SER A 162 12.23 -7.20 12.36
CA SER A 162 11.66 -8.40 12.96
C SER A 162 11.97 -8.56 14.46
N ARG A 163 13.05 -7.98 14.97
CA ARG A 163 13.35 -7.96 16.43
C ARG A 163 12.30 -7.23 17.26
N ARG A 164 11.52 -6.31 16.65
CA ARG A 164 10.44 -5.59 17.32
C ARG A 164 9.07 -6.26 17.18
N ALA A 165 8.85 -7.09 16.15
CA ALA A 165 7.59 -7.81 15.90
C ALA A 165 7.65 -9.29 16.31
N ARG A 166 8.35 -9.63 17.38
CA ARG A 166 8.62 -11.03 17.81
C ARG A 166 7.43 -11.74 18.46
N ARG A 167 6.28 -11.09 18.59
CA ARG A 167 5.06 -11.69 19.17
C ARG A 167 3.87 -11.38 18.28
N PHE A 168 3.00 -12.37 18.08
CA PHE A 168 1.65 -12.17 17.53
C PHE A 168 0.91 -11.02 18.21
N ASP A 169 1.26 -10.74 19.46
CA ASP A 169 0.72 -9.65 20.26
C ASP A 169 1.01 -8.27 19.67
N ASP A 170 1.98 -8.11 18.76
CA ASP A 170 2.32 -6.82 18.17
C ASP A 170 1.61 -6.53 16.85
N VAL A 171 0.98 -7.54 16.22
CA VAL A 171 0.26 -7.37 14.95
C VAL A 171 -1.02 -6.56 15.17
N ALA A 172 -1.16 -5.43 14.49
CA ALA A 172 -2.34 -4.57 14.59
C ALA A 172 -3.40 -4.89 13.52
N LEU A 173 -2.96 -5.33 12.33
CA LEU A 173 -3.85 -5.61 11.19
C LEU A 173 -3.43 -6.89 10.49
N ARG A 174 -4.41 -7.71 10.14
CA ARG A 174 -4.22 -8.98 9.42
C ARG A 174 -5.16 -9.06 8.24
N MET A 175 -4.64 -9.43 7.07
CA MET A 175 -5.44 -9.78 5.90
C MET A 175 -6.07 -11.17 6.08
N ARG A 176 -7.32 -11.34 5.65
CA ARG A 176 -7.94 -12.66 5.56
C ARG A 176 -7.40 -13.44 4.37
N PRO A 177 -7.31 -14.77 4.45
CA PRO A 177 -7.00 -15.58 3.29
C PRO A 177 -8.13 -15.43 2.26
N PHE A 178 -7.77 -15.30 1.01
CA PHE A 178 -8.72 -15.45 -0.07
C PHE A 178 -9.21 -16.90 -0.05
N SER A 179 -10.51 -17.07 0.14
CA SER A 179 -11.22 -18.36 0.04
C SER A 179 -11.36 -18.81 -1.41
#